data_b4cbd66881531282a099ad6625e1c852
#
_entry.id   b4cbd66881531282a099ad6625e1c852
#
_cell.length_a   1.000
_cell.length_b   1.000
_cell.length_c   1.000
_cell.angle_alpha   90.00
_cell.angle_beta   90.00
_cell.angle_gamma   90.00
#
_symmetry.space_group_name_H-M   'P 1'
#
loop_
_entity.id
_entity.type
_entity.pdbx_description
1 polymer ?
#
loop_
_entity_poly.entity_id
_entity_poly.type
_entity_poly.pdbx_seq_one_letter_code
_entity_poly.pdbx_strand_id
1 'polypeptide(L)'
;MEILRLLCEGMGLRPDYFVGDISGSRVAVDINHYPPCPDPSRTLGLPPHCDRDLITILLPGAVPGLEVAYRGDWIRVQPVPNSFVVNFGLQLEVVTNGMLKSVEHRAATNSAAARLSVATFIVPADDCVVGPAEEFVGEGNPPRYRTLRVGDFKRMHNVVNLRSSLNQITNIKSNQE
;
A
#
# COMPACT_ATOMS: atom_id res chain seq x y z
N MET A 1 -4.29 9.29 14.19
CA MET A 1 -5.29 8.78 13.20
C MET A 1 -5.94 7.52 13.76
N GLU A 2 -7.26 7.47 13.80
CA GLU A 2 -8.03 6.40 14.45
C GLU A 2 -7.76 5.01 13.82
N ILE A 3 -7.68 4.92 12.49
CA ILE A 3 -7.40 3.64 11.80
C ILE A 3 -6.06 3.04 12.23
N LEU A 4 -5.00 3.84 12.35
CA LEU A 4 -3.70 3.35 12.81
C LEU A 4 -3.73 2.90 14.27
N ARG A 5 -4.51 3.60 15.11
CA ARG A 5 -4.70 3.19 16.51
C ARG A 5 -5.42 1.83 16.61
N LEU A 6 -6.49 1.64 15.82
CA LEU A 6 -7.20 0.36 15.76
C LEU A 6 -6.31 -0.77 15.22
N LEU A 7 -5.45 -0.48 14.24
CA LEU A 7 -4.46 -1.44 13.76
C LEU A 7 -3.46 -1.80 14.87
N CYS A 8 -2.97 -0.82 15.64
CA CYS A 8 -2.10 -1.10 16.79
C CYS A 8 -2.77 -2.05 17.80
N GLU A 9 -4.03 -1.76 18.16
CA GLU A 9 -4.79 -2.63 19.09
C GLU A 9 -4.94 -4.05 18.54
N GLY A 10 -5.34 -4.18 17.25
CA GLY A 10 -5.52 -5.48 16.61
C GLY A 10 -4.24 -6.29 16.46
N MET A 11 -3.08 -5.63 16.46
CA MET A 11 -1.76 -6.24 16.33
C MET A 11 -1.03 -6.42 17.67
N GLY A 12 -1.59 -5.95 18.77
CA GLY A 12 -0.92 -5.98 20.07
C GLY A 12 0.22 -4.99 20.22
N LEU A 13 0.26 -3.95 19.40
CA LEU A 13 1.20 -2.84 19.51
C LEU A 13 0.69 -1.78 20.50
N ARG A 14 1.60 -0.99 21.06
CA ARG A 14 1.21 0.19 21.83
C ARG A 14 0.35 1.13 20.97
N PRO A 15 -0.68 1.77 21.53
CA PRO A 15 -1.66 2.56 20.73
C PRO A 15 -1.05 3.73 19.94
N ASP A 16 0.09 4.23 20.38
CA ASP A 16 0.81 5.37 19.79
C ASP A 16 1.99 4.94 18.89
N TYR A 17 2.12 3.64 18.57
CA TYR A 17 3.25 3.12 17.78
C TYR A 17 3.46 3.87 16.46
N PHE A 18 2.39 4.24 15.77
CA PHE A 18 2.43 4.99 14.51
C PHE A 18 2.32 6.51 14.68
N VAL A 19 2.47 7.04 15.89
CA VAL A 19 2.47 8.50 16.12
C VAL A 19 3.87 9.08 15.81
N GLY A 20 3.90 10.30 15.24
CA GLY A 20 5.13 11.00 14.89
C GLY A 20 5.50 10.86 13.41
N ASP A 21 6.80 10.77 13.10
CA ASP A 21 7.34 10.84 11.73
C ASP A 21 6.88 9.71 10.81
N ILE A 22 6.47 8.59 11.37
CA ILE A 22 5.95 7.45 10.60
C ILE A 22 4.55 7.70 10.02
N SER A 23 3.73 8.56 10.61
CA SER A 23 2.38 8.86 10.11
C SER A 23 2.02 10.34 10.05
N GLY A 24 2.79 11.19 10.72
CA GLY A 24 2.47 12.63 10.87
C GLY A 24 3.19 13.54 9.88
N SER A 25 4.12 13.03 9.09
CA SER A 25 4.99 13.87 8.26
C SER A 25 4.30 14.42 7.03
N ARG A 26 3.58 13.59 6.29
CA ARG A 26 2.96 13.99 5.03
C ARG A 26 1.68 13.21 4.74
N VAL A 27 0.66 13.96 4.32
CA VAL A 27 -0.53 13.41 3.68
C VAL A 27 -0.52 13.85 2.22
N ALA A 28 -0.49 12.89 1.30
CA ALA A 28 -0.65 13.15 -0.13
C ALA A 28 -2.06 12.76 -0.56
N VAL A 29 -2.64 13.54 -1.47
CA VAL A 29 -3.99 13.28 -1.99
C VAL A 29 -3.94 13.29 -3.51
N ASP A 30 -4.37 12.19 -4.12
CA ASP A 30 -4.51 12.06 -5.56
C ASP A 30 -6.00 11.97 -5.92
N ILE A 31 -6.43 12.84 -6.82
CA ILE A 31 -7.77 12.81 -7.42
C ILE A 31 -7.63 12.19 -8.80
N ASN A 32 -8.17 10.98 -8.95
CA ASN A 32 -8.05 10.20 -10.17
C ASN A 32 -9.35 10.24 -10.97
N HIS A 33 -9.29 10.77 -12.18
CA HIS A 33 -10.39 10.77 -13.13
C HIS A 33 -10.09 9.82 -14.28
N TYR A 34 -10.95 8.84 -14.47
CA TYR A 34 -10.88 7.84 -15.54
C TYR A 34 -12.07 8.06 -16.47
N PRO A 35 -11.88 8.68 -17.66
CA PRO A 35 -12.97 8.88 -18.61
C PRO A 35 -13.50 7.54 -19.15
N PRO A 36 -14.69 7.52 -19.76
CA PRO A 36 -15.18 6.34 -20.47
C PRO A 36 -14.18 5.91 -21.54
N CYS A 37 -13.87 4.62 -21.59
CA CYS A 37 -12.93 4.04 -22.51
C CYS A 37 -13.67 3.24 -23.58
N PRO A 38 -13.53 3.55 -24.87
CA PRO A 38 -14.23 2.82 -25.93
C PRO A 38 -13.98 1.30 -25.95
N ASP A 39 -12.74 0.90 -25.60
CA ASP A 39 -12.36 -0.51 -25.51
C ASP A 39 -11.59 -0.78 -24.20
N PRO A 40 -12.27 -1.07 -23.10
CA PRO A 40 -11.66 -1.35 -21.80
C PRO A 40 -10.77 -2.60 -21.77
N SER A 41 -10.89 -3.49 -22.76
CA SER A 41 -10.08 -4.71 -22.83
C SER A 41 -8.61 -4.43 -23.17
N ARG A 42 -8.34 -3.26 -23.78
CA ARG A 42 -7.03 -2.88 -24.31
C ARG A 42 -6.24 -1.95 -23.39
N THR A 43 -6.85 -1.40 -22.34
CA THR A 43 -6.16 -0.44 -21.47
C THR A 43 -6.66 -0.47 -20.03
N LEU A 44 -5.78 -0.14 -19.12
CA LEU A 44 -6.07 0.06 -17.70
C LEU A 44 -6.06 1.55 -17.37
N GLY A 45 -6.86 1.95 -16.41
CA GLY A 45 -6.81 3.29 -15.83
C GLY A 45 -5.54 3.51 -15.01
N LEU A 46 -5.13 2.48 -14.26
CA LEU A 46 -3.86 2.43 -13.53
C LEU A 46 -3.30 1.01 -13.59
N PRO A 47 -2.03 0.83 -13.96
CA PRO A 47 -1.43 -0.50 -14.05
C PRO A 47 -1.27 -1.17 -12.67
N PRO A 48 -1.06 -2.51 -12.63
CA PRO A 48 -0.80 -3.23 -11.39
C PRO A 48 0.37 -2.64 -10.60
N HIS A 49 0.14 -2.39 -9.30
CA HIS A 49 1.14 -1.86 -8.37
C HIS A 49 0.77 -2.16 -6.91
N CYS A 50 1.73 -1.99 -6.02
CA CYS A 50 1.53 -1.92 -4.58
C CYS A 50 1.77 -0.49 -4.11
N ASP A 51 1.00 -0.01 -3.13
CA ASP A 51 1.21 1.30 -2.53
C ASP A 51 2.52 1.30 -1.73
N ARG A 52 3.32 2.37 -1.89
CA ARG A 52 4.65 2.46 -1.28
C ARG A 52 4.64 3.02 0.14
N ASP A 53 3.55 3.64 0.51
CA ASP A 53 3.41 4.41 1.73
C ASP A 53 2.98 3.52 2.91
N LEU A 54 2.60 4.11 4.05
CA LEU A 54 2.17 3.35 5.22
C LEU A 54 0.78 2.73 4.99
N ILE A 55 -0.21 3.58 4.71
CA ILE A 55 -1.57 3.16 4.33
C ILE A 55 -2.15 4.13 3.29
N THR A 56 -3.07 3.64 2.48
CA THR A 56 -3.90 4.42 1.58
C THR A 56 -5.35 4.33 1.99
N ILE A 57 -6.01 5.48 2.13
CA ILE A 57 -7.46 5.58 2.37
C ILE A 57 -8.08 6.02 1.05
N LEU A 58 -8.81 5.13 0.40
CA LEU A 58 -9.42 5.38 -0.89
C LEU A 58 -10.93 5.62 -0.75
N LEU A 59 -11.39 6.77 -1.23
CA LEU A 59 -12.80 6.99 -1.56
C LEU A 59 -13.01 6.49 -3.00
N PRO A 60 -13.65 5.32 -3.21
CA PRO A 60 -13.63 4.64 -4.50
C PRO A 60 -14.54 5.26 -5.56
N GLY A 61 -15.44 6.17 -5.15
CA GLY A 61 -16.54 6.66 -5.99
C GLY A 61 -17.64 5.61 -6.16
N ALA A 62 -18.65 5.93 -6.98
CA ALA A 62 -19.80 5.04 -7.20
C ALA A 62 -19.56 4.03 -8.35
N VAL A 63 -18.66 4.35 -9.28
CA VAL A 63 -18.37 3.50 -10.45
C VAL A 63 -17.29 2.49 -10.10
N PRO A 64 -17.53 1.17 -10.26
CA PRO A 64 -16.52 0.14 -10.02
C PRO A 64 -15.30 0.31 -10.93
N GLY A 65 -14.12 -0.11 -10.45
CA GLY A 65 -12.88 -0.04 -11.24
C GLY A 65 -11.65 -0.49 -10.48
N LEU A 66 -11.70 -0.54 -9.15
CA LEU A 66 -10.62 -1.12 -8.35
C LEU A 66 -10.65 -2.65 -8.48
N GLU A 67 -9.50 -3.23 -8.80
CA GLU A 67 -9.29 -4.67 -8.80
C GLU A 67 -8.05 -5.00 -7.97
N VAL A 68 -8.12 -6.05 -7.17
CA VAL A 68 -7.02 -6.54 -6.32
C VAL A 68 -6.58 -7.93 -6.74
N ALA A 69 -5.29 -8.21 -6.68
CA ALA A 69 -4.75 -9.54 -6.97
C ALA A 69 -4.99 -10.47 -5.78
N TYR A 70 -5.61 -11.62 -6.03
CA TYR A 70 -5.84 -12.63 -5.01
C TYR A 70 -5.72 -14.03 -5.62
N ARG A 71 -4.79 -14.86 -5.14
CA ARG A 71 -4.56 -16.25 -5.57
C ARG A 71 -4.39 -16.43 -7.08
N GLY A 72 -3.79 -15.44 -7.74
CA GLY A 72 -3.54 -15.47 -9.19
C GLY A 72 -4.63 -14.79 -10.04
N ASP A 73 -5.76 -14.45 -9.45
CA ASP A 73 -6.87 -13.79 -10.11
C ASP A 73 -6.97 -12.30 -9.74
N TRP A 74 -7.67 -11.53 -10.58
CA TRP A 74 -8.04 -10.14 -10.31
C TRP A 74 -9.47 -10.08 -9.79
N ILE A 75 -9.65 -9.71 -8.54
CA ILE A 75 -10.95 -9.61 -7.88
C ILE A 75 -11.41 -8.16 -7.90
N ARG A 76 -12.60 -7.92 -8.47
CA ARG A 76 -13.20 -6.58 -8.48
C ARG A 76 -13.74 -6.21 -7.11
N VAL A 77 -13.30 -5.07 -6.59
CA VAL A 77 -13.82 -4.48 -5.35
C VAL A 77 -15.05 -3.66 -5.68
N GLN A 78 -16.20 -4.09 -5.17
CA GLN A 78 -17.46 -3.37 -5.35
C GLN A 78 -17.49 -2.15 -4.41
N PRO A 79 -17.80 -0.95 -4.93
CA PRO A 79 -17.99 0.22 -4.08
C PRO A 79 -19.18 0.01 -3.11
N VAL A 80 -18.94 0.28 -1.84
CA VAL A 80 -20.00 0.32 -0.83
C VAL A 80 -20.29 1.80 -0.52
N PRO A 81 -21.55 2.23 -0.55
CA PRO A 81 -21.91 3.61 -0.24
C PRO A 81 -21.39 4.06 1.14
N ASN A 82 -20.87 5.27 1.23
CA ASN A 82 -20.38 5.87 2.48
C ASN A 82 -19.23 5.07 3.16
N SER A 83 -18.44 4.35 2.38
CA SER A 83 -17.28 3.61 2.89
C SER A 83 -15.98 4.04 2.21
N PHE A 84 -14.88 3.72 2.88
CA PHE A 84 -13.55 3.80 2.32
C PHE A 84 -12.99 2.39 2.10
N VAL A 85 -12.10 2.25 1.13
CA VAL A 85 -11.20 1.10 1.02
C VAL A 85 -9.89 1.51 1.68
N VAL A 86 -9.36 0.66 2.57
CA VAL A 86 -8.07 0.88 3.22
C VAL A 86 -7.08 -0.14 2.67
N ASN A 87 -6.05 0.35 1.96
CA ASN A 87 -4.98 -0.47 1.46
C ASN A 87 -3.76 -0.36 2.38
N PHE A 88 -3.18 -1.48 2.73
CA PHE A 88 -1.89 -1.53 3.44
C PHE A 88 -0.77 -1.29 2.44
N GLY A 89 0.09 -0.32 2.75
CA GLY A 89 1.26 -0.03 1.94
C GLY A 89 2.46 -0.90 2.29
N LEU A 90 3.50 -0.83 1.46
CA LEU A 90 4.73 -1.59 1.65
C LEU A 90 5.45 -1.24 2.96
N GLN A 91 5.34 0.00 3.44
CA GLN A 91 5.93 0.38 4.73
C GLN A 91 5.26 -0.36 5.90
N LEU A 92 3.94 -0.53 5.87
CA LEU A 92 3.22 -1.30 6.89
C LEU A 92 3.54 -2.80 6.80
N GLU A 93 3.73 -3.34 5.58
CA GLU A 93 4.19 -4.71 5.39
C GLU A 93 5.58 -4.92 6.01
N VAL A 94 6.49 -3.98 5.84
CA VAL A 94 7.83 -4.02 6.46
C VAL A 94 7.73 -4.00 7.98
N VAL A 95 7.00 -3.03 8.56
CA VAL A 95 6.82 -2.90 10.02
C VAL A 95 6.27 -4.17 10.64
N THR A 96 5.28 -4.78 10.00
CA THR A 96 4.62 -5.99 10.51
C THR A 96 5.37 -7.29 10.16
N ASN A 97 6.61 -7.19 9.69
CA ASN A 97 7.42 -8.32 9.24
C ASN A 97 6.68 -9.25 8.24
N GLY A 98 5.78 -8.67 7.44
CA GLY A 98 4.99 -9.36 6.44
C GLY A 98 3.72 -10.05 6.96
N MET A 99 3.31 -9.77 8.20
CA MET A 99 2.02 -10.23 8.73
C MET A 99 0.86 -9.60 7.97
N LEU A 100 0.90 -8.29 7.77
CA LEU A 100 0.01 -7.58 6.86
C LEU A 100 0.69 -7.45 5.50
N LYS A 101 -0.06 -7.70 4.43
CA LYS A 101 0.45 -7.66 3.06
C LYS A 101 -0.03 -6.42 2.33
N SER A 102 0.90 -5.77 1.62
CA SER A 102 0.57 -4.79 0.61
C SER A 102 0.09 -5.54 -0.63
N VAL A 103 -1.20 -5.44 -0.92
CA VAL A 103 -1.83 -6.20 -2.00
C VAL A 103 -1.65 -5.47 -3.32
N GLU A 104 -1.19 -6.18 -4.35
CA GLU A 104 -1.12 -5.65 -5.70
C GLU A 104 -2.54 -5.35 -6.19
N HIS A 105 -2.72 -4.14 -6.73
CA HIS A 105 -4.02 -3.68 -7.21
C HIS A 105 -3.87 -2.84 -8.47
N ARG A 106 -4.99 -2.65 -9.19
CA ARG A 106 -5.05 -1.88 -10.45
C ARG A 106 -6.40 -1.18 -10.59
N ALA A 107 -6.47 -0.21 -11.50
CA ALA A 107 -7.73 0.40 -11.88
C ALA A 107 -8.12 -0.02 -13.29
N ALA A 108 -9.25 -0.71 -13.43
CA ALA A 108 -9.88 -1.01 -14.70
C ALA A 108 -10.67 0.20 -15.20
N THR A 109 -10.70 0.38 -16.53
CA THR A 109 -11.59 1.32 -17.20
C THR A 109 -12.94 0.67 -17.52
N ASN A 110 -13.92 1.47 -17.94
CA ASN A 110 -15.20 0.98 -18.49
C ASN A 110 -15.66 1.90 -19.62
N SER A 111 -16.58 1.41 -20.46
CA SER A 111 -17.09 2.17 -21.63
C SER A 111 -18.31 3.03 -21.32
N ALA A 112 -19.01 2.77 -20.21
CA ALA A 112 -20.32 3.36 -19.95
C ALA A 112 -20.27 4.68 -19.18
N ALA A 113 -19.32 4.82 -18.23
CA ALA A 113 -19.30 5.97 -17.34
C ALA A 113 -17.85 6.36 -16.95
N ALA A 114 -17.64 7.63 -16.67
CA ALA A 114 -16.43 8.10 -16.04
C ALA A 114 -16.39 7.64 -14.58
N ARG A 115 -15.19 7.29 -14.10
CA ARG A 115 -14.92 7.00 -12.69
C ARG A 115 -14.09 8.11 -12.09
N LEU A 116 -14.48 8.56 -10.90
CA LEU A 116 -13.70 9.46 -10.05
C LEU A 116 -13.39 8.74 -8.75
N SER A 117 -12.14 8.81 -8.30
CA SER A 117 -11.74 8.32 -6.97
C SER A 117 -10.73 9.26 -6.34
N VAL A 118 -10.69 9.28 -4.99
CA VAL A 118 -9.74 10.09 -4.23
C VAL A 118 -8.95 9.15 -3.34
N ALA A 119 -7.63 9.11 -3.54
CA ALA A 119 -6.70 8.33 -2.74
C ALA A 119 -5.94 9.26 -1.80
N THR A 120 -5.97 8.96 -0.50
CA THR A 120 -5.23 9.69 0.53
C THR A 120 -4.15 8.78 1.08
N PHE A 121 -2.89 9.17 0.90
CA PHE A 121 -1.72 8.41 1.30
C PHE A 121 -1.15 8.99 2.60
N ILE A 122 -0.91 8.13 3.57
CA ILE A 122 -0.17 8.47 4.79
C ILE A 122 1.29 8.08 4.56
N VAL A 123 2.12 9.12 4.44
CA VAL A 123 3.50 9.00 3.98
C VAL A 123 4.45 9.26 5.13
N PRO A 124 5.30 8.31 5.53
CA PRO A 124 6.36 8.57 6.51
C PRO A 124 7.35 9.62 6.03
N ALA A 125 8.01 10.30 6.98
CA ALA A 125 9.10 11.23 6.69
C ALA A 125 10.24 10.53 5.95
N ASP A 126 10.94 11.25 5.07
CA ASP A 126 12.03 10.66 4.29
C ASP A 126 13.23 10.21 5.16
N ASP A 127 13.44 10.85 6.29
CA ASP A 127 14.44 10.51 7.29
C ASP A 127 13.95 9.48 8.31
N CYS A 128 12.66 9.18 8.34
CA CYS A 128 12.12 8.11 9.16
C CYS A 128 12.76 6.76 8.81
N VAL A 129 13.14 6.02 9.83
CA VAL A 129 13.72 4.68 9.69
C VAL A 129 12.59 3.66 9.89
N VAL A 130 12.38 2.81 8.90
CA VAL A 130 11.35 1.76 8.91
C VAL A 130 12.00 0.40 8.76
N GLY A 131 11.65 -0.50 9.64
CA GLY A 131 12.07 -1.91 9.68
C GLY A 131 11.03 -2.75 10.40
N PRO A 132 11.21 -4.07 10.46
CA PRO A 132 10.37 -4.94 11.24
C PRO A 132 10.35 -4.51 12.71
N ALA A 133 9.16 -4.33 13.27
CA ALA A 133 9.00 -4.02 14.69
C ALA A 133 9.41 -5.22 15.54
N GLU A 134 10.02 -4.95 16.71
CA GLU A 134 10.53 -5.99 17.61
C GLU A 134 9.43 -6.97 18.02
N GLU A 135 8.18 -6.49 18.14
CA GLU A 135 7.01 -7.28 18.50
C GLU A 135 6.67 -8.37 17.47
N PHE A 136 7.13 -8.22 16.23
CA PHE A 136 6.89 -9.18 15.14
C PHE A 136 8.12 -10.02 14.79
N VAL A 137 9.18 -9.91 15.56
CA VAL A 137 10.45 -10.62 15.32
C VAL A 137 10.77 -11.52 16.49
N GLY A 138 11.24 -12.74 16.22
CA GLY A 138 11.61 -13.72 17.24
C GLY A 138 12.32 -14.93 16.63
N GLU A 139 12.69 -15.91 17.45
CA GLU A 139 13.38 -17.13 17.01
C GLU A 139 12.61 -17.87 15.90
N GLY A 140 11.27 -17.95 16.02
CA GLY A 140 10.40 -18.60 15.03
C GLY A 140 10.00 -17.71 13.85
N ASN A 141 10.29 -16.40 13.90
CA ASN A 141 9.93 -15.43 12.86
C ASN A 141 11.05 -14.37 12.72
N PRO A 142 12.19 -14.73 12.14
CA PRO A 142 13.30 -13.80 11.97
C PRO A 142 12.92 -12.62 11.06
N PRO A 143 13.68 -11.48 11.10
CA PRO A 143 13.43 -10.35 10.23
C PRO A 143 13.43 -10.78 8.75
N ARG A 144 12.35 -10.45 8.03
CA ARG A 144 12.20 -10.71 6.59
C ARG A 144 12.61 -9.54 5.73
N TYR A 145 12.67 -8.35 6.33
CA TYR A 145 12.94 -7.09 5.66
C TYR A 145 14.11 -6.38 6.33
N ARG A 146 14.82 -5.61 5.54
CA ARG A 146 15.88 -4.72 6.06
C ARG A 146 15.25 -3.47 6.66
N THR A 147 15.93 -2.93 7.66
CA THR A 147 15.65 -1.59 8.18
C THR A 147 16.29 -0.56 7.26
N LEU A 148 15.51 0.39 6.75
CA LEU A 148 15.92 1.40 5.77
C LEU A 148 15.32 2.76 6.12
N ARG A 149 15.96 3.83 5.67
CA ARG A 149 15.33 5.14 5.64
C ARG A 149 14.27 5.16 4.53
N VAL A 150 13.13 5.79 4.80
CA VAL A 150 12.02 5.89 3.84
C VAL A 150 12.46 6.58 2.55
N GLY A 151 13.30 7.62 2.63
CA GLY A 151 13.86 8.27 1.45
C GLY A 151 14.71 7.34 0.58
N ASP A 152 15.49 6.42 1.18
CA ASP A 152 16.26 5.42 0.44
C ASP A 152 15.34 4.41 -0.23
N PHE A 153 14.35 3.93 0.50
CA PHE A 153 13.30 3.06 -0.03
C PHE A 153 12.58 3.69 -1.24
N LYS A 154 12.16 4.95 -1.14
CA LYS A 154 11.51 5.67 -2.24
C LYS A 154 12.41 5.80 -3.47
N ARG A 155 13.71 6.08 -3.28
CA ARG A 155 14.69 6.16 -4.38
C ARG A 155 14.83 4.83 -5.11
N MET A 156 14.96 3.74 -4.38
CA MET A 156 15.04 2.39 -4.99
C MET A 156 13.78 2.06 -5.79
N HIS A 157 12.60 2.43 -5.31
CA HIS A 157 11.32 2.15 -5.98
C HIS A 157 11.03 3.05 -7.18
N ASN A 158 11.60 4.25 -7.25
CA ASN A 158 11.44 5.12 -8.41
C ASN A 158 12.23 4.66 -9.65
N VAL A 159 13.25 3.82 -9.46
CA VAL A 159 14.13 3.32 -10.53
C VAL A 159 13.59 2.01 -11.14
N VAL A 160 12.64 1.36 -10.49
CA VAL A 160 12.21 0.01 -10.85
C VAL A 160 10.75 -0.03 -11.24
N ASN A 161 10.45 -0.74 -12.35
CA ASN A 161 9.10 -1.05 -12.80
C ASN A 161 8.24 -1.61 -11.65
N LEU A 162 6.99 -1.16 -11.55
CA LEU A 162 5.99 -1.47 -10.53
C LEU A 162 5.86 -2.99 -10.19
N ARG A 163 6.21 -3.89 -11.10
CA ARG A 163 6.23 -5.35 -10.89
C ARG A 163 7.44 -5.88 -10.11
N SER A 164 8.56 -5.17 -10.11
CA SER A 164 9.77 -5.63 -9.42
C SER A 164 9.86 -5.15 -7.96
N SER A 165 8.96 -4.27 -7.52
CA SER A 165 8.94 -3.73 -6.17
C SER A 165 8.83 -4.82 -5.10
N LEU A 166 7.93 -5.79 -5.29
CA LEU A 166 7.79 -6.94 -4.37
C LEU A 166 9.05 -7.82 -4.34
N ASN A 167 9.66 -8.08 -5.51
CA ASN A 167 10.86 -8.91 -5.60
C ASN A 167 12.08 -8.23 -4.97
N GLN A 168 12.17 -6.90 -4.96
CA GLN A 168 13.30 -6.18 -4.36
C GLN A 168 13.21 -6.10 -2.83
N ILE A 169 12.02 -6.03 -2.27
CA ILE A 169 11.82 -6.09 -0.80
C ILE A 169 12.11 -7.50 -0.30
N THR A 170 11.79 -8.54 -1.07
CA THR A 170 12.07 -9.94 -0.75
C THR A 170 13.50 -10.38 -1.10
N ASN A 171 14.13 -9.81 -2.13
CA ASN A 171 15.55 -10.05 -2.47
C ASN A 171 16.55 -9.43 -1.49
N ILE A 172 16.06 -8.72 -0.49
CA ILE A 172 16.85 -8.22 0.64
C ILE A 172 17.32 -9.35 1.56
N LYS A 173 16.89 -10.60 1.32
CA LYS A 173 17.29 -11.78 2.11
C LYS A 173 18.71 -12.31 1.84
N SER A 174 19.40 -11.90 0.79
CA SER A 174 20.59 -12.65 0.32
C SER A 174 21.96 -12.09 0.69
N ASN A 175 22.06 -11.06 1.55
CA ASN A 175 23.37 -10.51 1.95
C ASN A 175 23.57 -10.48 3.47
N GLN A 176 23.19 -11.53 4.18
CA GLN A 176 23.70 -11.84 5.52
C GLN A 176 24.39 -13.21 5.45
N GLU A 177 25.58 -13.26 4.87
CA GLU A 177 26.67 -14.16 5.17
C GLU A 177 27.93 -13.34 5.44
#